data_3442b61090df95adc4621a47fcd83e17
#
_entry.id   3442b61090df95adc4621a47fcd83e17
#
_cell.length_a   1.000
_cell.length_b   1.000
_cell.length_c   1.000
_cell.angle_alpha   90.00
_cell.angle_beta   90.00
_cell.angle_gamma   90.00
#
_symmetry.space_group_name_H-M   'P 1'
#
loop_
_entity.id
_entity.type
_entity.pdbx_description
1 polymer ?
#
loop_
_entity_poly.entity_id
_entity_poly.type
_entity_poly.pdbx_seq_one_letter_code
_entity_poly.pdbx_strand_id
1 'polypeptide(L)'
;MWSHVAPLLRAAGHAVHTPSLTGIGERSHLASPTVNLSTHVTDVLQCLRYERLSGVVLVGHSYGGMVVTGAAERAPECISTLVYLDAFIPRSGEALVDLLPARVRERFPTSGWQVPPLPAQAQGMSDAQEIAWLEGRRDPQPMKTFTEPLALDGRYNGRRAYIFCTGYSPTSFAPFAQRARNDPAWRYHELPTHHYPQISLPRETASLLFKYA
;
A
#
# COMPACT_ATOMS: atom_id res chain seq x y z
N MET A 1 -0.71 -1.11 11.06
CA MET A 1 0.54 -1.08 10.28
C MET A 1 1.37 0.19 10.52
N TRP A 2 0.75 1.37 10.57
CA TRP A 2 1.45 2.67 10.66
C TRP A 2 1.72 3.17 12.08
N SER A 3 1.46 2.36 13.10
CA SER A 3 1.54 2.78 14.53
C SER A 3 2.92 3.24 15.00
N HIS A 4 4.01 2.84 14.32
CA HIS A 4 5.36 3.30 14.64
C HIS A 4 5.77 4.55 13.84
N VAL A 5 5.20 4.79 12.66
CA VAL A 5 5.53 5.92 11.80
C VAL A 5 4.63 7.13 12.06
N ALA A 6 3.32 6.92 12.22
CA ALA A 6 2.35 8.00 12.39
C ALA A 6 2.66 8.92 13.59
N PRO A 7 3.07 8.43 14.78
CA PRO A 7 3.48 9.30 15.88
C PRO A 7 4.67 10.18 15.56
N LEU A 8 5.64 9.69 14.77
CA LEU A 8 6.82 10.46 14.37
C LEU A 8 6.43 11.63 13.45
N LEU A 9 5.53 11.37 12.49
CA LEU A 9 5.01 12.40 11.60
C LEU A 9 4.17 13.43 12.36
N ARG A 10 3.32 12.99 13.31
CA ARG A 10 2.53 13.91 14.15
C ARG A 10 3.41 14.76 15.07
N ALA A 11 4.47 14.20 15.64
CA ALA A 11 5.43 14.93 16.47
C ALA A 11 6.16 16.03 15.69
N ALA A 12 6.27 15.90 14.36
CA ALA A 12 6.81 16.91 13.46
C ALA A 12 5.76 17.92 12.97
N GLY A 13 4.53 17.90 13.50
CA GLY A 13 3.49 18.88 13.20
C GLY A 13 2.55 18.51 12.05
N HIS A 14 2.64 17.30 11.49
CA HIS A 14 1.76 16.87 10.39
C HIS A 14 0.44 16.27 10.90
N ALA A 15 -0.66 16.59 10.22
CA ALA A 15 -1.90 15.84 10.35
C ALA A 15 -1.72 14.47 9.66
N VAL A 16 -1.96 13.36 10.39
CA VAL A 16 -1.74 12.00 9.87
C VAL A 16 -2.99 11.16 10.05
N HIS A 17 -3.56 10.72 8.93
CA HIS A 17 -4.70 9.83 8.86
C HIS A 17 -4.25 8.45 8.35
N THR A 18 -4.67 7.40 9.03
CA THR A 18 -4.34 6.01 8.67
C THR A 18 -5.62 5.18 8.64
N PRO A 19 -6.52 5.45 7.66
CA PRO A 19 -7.80 4.75 7.60
C PRO A 19 -7.59 3.26 7.37
N SER A 20 -8.30 2.42 8.14
CA SER A 20 -8.37 1.00 7.86
C SER A 20 -9.41 0.73 6.79
N LEU A 21 -9.04 -0.11 5.84
CA LEU A 21 -9.90 -0.45 4.73
C LEU A 21 -10.97 -1.46 5.17
N THR A 22 -12.14 -1.40 4.56
CA THR A 22 -13.28 -2.26 4.91
C THR A 22 -12.92 -3.74 4.78
N GLY A 23 -13.21 -4.52 5.84
CA GLY A 23 -12.99 -5.96 5.87
C GLY A 23 -11.58 -6.42 6.23
N ILE A 24 -10.69 -5.51 6.65
CA ILE A 24 -9.34 -5.84 7.14
C ILE A 24 -8.99 -5.03 8.39
N GLY A 25 -8.01 -5.54 9.18
CA GLY A 25 -7.59 -4.94 10.43
C GLY A 25 -8.74 -4.83 11.44
N GLU A 26 -8.84 -3.71 12.16
CA GLU A 26 -9.93 -3.49 13.13
C GLU A 26 -11.33 -3.42 12.47
N ARG A 27 -11.40 -3.40 11.14
CA ARG A 27 -12.64 -3.48 10.38
C ARG A 27 -12.88 -4.85 9.76
N SER A 28 -12.15 -5.89 10.18
CA SER A 28 -12.29 -7.27 9.68
C SER A 28 -13.72 -7.83 9.85
N HIS A 29 -14.44 -7.39 10.89
CA HIS A 29 -15.85 -7.73 11.12
C HIS A 29 -16.82 -7.28 9.99
N LEU A 30 -16.36 -6.39 9.10
CA LEU A 30 -17.10 -5.95 7.91
C LEU A 30 -16.69 -6.72 6.64
N ALA A 31 -15.86 -7.75 6.76
CA ALA A 31 -15.45 -8.54 5.62
C ALA A 31 -16.66 -9.27 5.00
N SER A 32 -16.77 -9.22 3.68
CA SER A 32 -17.80 -9.92 2.94
C SER A 32 -17.33 -10.27 1.52
N PRO A 33 -18.00 -11.20 0.82
CA PRO A 33 -17.68 -11.52 -0.57
C PRO A 33 -17.89 -10.37 -1.57
N THR A 34 -18.57 -9.30 -1.15
CA THR A 34 -18.85 -8.14 -2.00
C THR A 34 -17.79 -7.04 -1.87
N VAL A 35 -16.99 -7.05 -0.81
CA VAL A 35 -15.88 -6.09 -0.62
C VAL A 35 -14.84 -6.30 -1.73
N ASN A 36 -14.53 -5.23 -2.45
CA ASN A 36 -13.68 -5.22 -3.63
C ASN A 36 -12.69 -4.03 -3.60
N LEU A 37 -11.87 -3.86 -4.64
CA LEU A 37 -10.92 -2.76 -4.75
C LEU A 37 -11.61 -1.38 -4.72
N SER A 38 -12.75 -1.25 -5.41
CA SER A 38 -13.53 -0.01 -5.43
C SER A 38 -14.07 0.36 -4.04
N THR A 39 -14.41 -0.63 -3.18
CA THR A 39 -14.74 -0.40 -1.77
C THR A 39 -13.58 0.24 -1.03
N HIS A 40 -12.38 -0.32 -1.16
CA HIS A 40 -11.17 0.19 -0.50
C HIS A 40 -10.74 1.58 -1.01
N VAL A 41 -10.87 1.83 -2.31
CA VAL A 41 -10.67 3.17 -2.88
C VAL A 41 -11.67 4.16 -2.27
N THR A 42 -12.94 3.75 -2.11
CA THR A 42 -13.98 4.58 -1.50
C THR A 42 -13.68 4.89 -0.03
N ASP A 43 -13.15 3.94 0.74
CA ASP A 43 -12.72 4.20 2.13
C ASP A 43 -11.73 5.36 2.21
N VAL A 44 -10.73 5.41 1.31
CA VAL A 44 -9.75 6.50 1.24
C VAL A 44 -10.40 7.82 0.80
N LEU A 45 -11.26 7.78 -0.24
CA LEU A 45 -11.97 8.96 -0.72
C LEU A 45 -12.88 9.58 0.35
N GLN A 46 -13.55 8.75 1.14
CA GLN A 46 -14.38 9.24 2.25
C GLN A 46 -13.53 9.86 3.37
N CYS A 47 -12.35 9.29 3.66
CA CYS A 47 -11.41 9.92 4.58
C CYS A 47 -10.99 11.31 4.06
N LEU A 48 -10.56 11.44 2.80
CA LEU A 48 -10.23 12.72 2.21
C LEU A 48 -11.38 13.74 2.32
N ARG A 49 -12.59 13.30 2.01
CA ARG A 49 -13.79 14.15 2.01
C ARG A 49 -14.20 14.60 3.40
N TYR A 50 -14.37 13.66 4.35
CA TYR A 50 -14.92 13.97 5.67
C TYR A 50 -13.93 14.70 6.56
N GLU A 51 -12.64 14.43 6.40
CA GLU A 51 -11.56 15.18 7.07
C GLU A 51 -11.19 16.48 6.31
N ARG A 52 -11.84 16.76 5.16
CA ARG A 52 -11.62 17.96 4.31
C ARG A 52 -10.15 18.11 3.92
N LEU A 53 -9.51 17.02 3.56
CA LEU A 53 -8.08 17.02 3.25
C LEU A 53 -7.81 17.51 1.83
N SER A 54 -6.77 18.34 1.69
CA SER A 54 -6.25 18.82 0.42
C SER A 54 -4.73 18.91 0.47
N GLY A 55 -4.08 18.81 -0.68
CA GLY A 55 -2.62 18.85 -0.77
C GLY A 55 -1.92 17.70 -0.06
N VAL A 56 -2.59 16.55 0.10
CA VAL A 56 -2.08 15.43 0.89
C VAL A 56 -0.92 14.69 0.20
N VAL A 57 -0.02 14.16 1.00
CA VAL A 57 0.90 13.10 0.61
C VAL A 57 0.19 11.77 0.87
N LEU A 58 -0.28 11.13 -0.20
CA LEU A 58 -1.00 9.85 -0.12
C LEU A 58 -0.04 8.69 -0.27
N VAL A 59 0.06 7.83 0.76
CA VAL A 59 1.05 6.74 0.82
C VAL A 59 0.36 5.39 0.72
N GLY A 60 0.75 4.58 -0.25
CA GLY A 60 0.32 3.19 -0.39
C GLY A 60 1.46 2.21 -0.18
N HIS A 61 1.31 1.27 0.77
CA HIS A 61 2.22 0.17 0.99
C HIS A 61 1.66 -1.12 0.38
N SER A 62 2.50 -1.86 -0.35
CA SER A 62 2.11 -3.19 -0.86
C SER A 62 0.85 -3.11 -1.76
N TYR A 63 -0.19 -3.89 -1.43
CA TYR A 63 -1.53 -3.81 -2.03
C TYR A 63 -2.10 -2.37 -2.01
N GLY A 64 -1.76 -1.60 -0.98
CA GLY A 64 -2.18 -0.20 -0.86
C GLY A 64 -1.82 0.65 -2.09
N GLY A 65 -0.84 0.25 -2.90
CA GLY A 65 -0.53 0.89 -4.18
C GLY A 65 -1.70 0.89 -5.16
N MET A 66 -2.48 -0.21 -5.23
CA MET A 66 -3.71 -0.28 -6.02
C MET A 66 -4.74 0.75 -5.54
N VAL A 67 -4.93 0.81 -4.22
CA VAL A 67 -5.93 1.68 -3.57
C VAL A 67 -5.60 3.15 -3.76
N VAL A 68 -4.34 3.55 -3.48
CA VAL A 68 -3.94 4.96 -3.60
C VAL A 68 -3.91 5.44 -5.05
N THR A 69 -3.60 4.54 -6.00
CA THR A 69 -3.70 4.86 -7.43
C THR A 69 -5.16 5.15 -7.82
N GLY A 70 -6.10 4.31 -7.39
CA GLY A 70 -7.52 4.52 -7.64
C GLY A 70 -8.09 5.77 -6.95
N ALA A 71 -7.61 6.08 -5.74
CA ALA A 71 -7.99 7.29 -5.03
C ALA A 71 -7.45 8.55 -5.73
N ALA A 72 -6.19 8.53 -6.18
CA ALA A 72 -5.57 9.63 -6.91
C ALA A 72 -6.25 9.89 -8.26
N GLU A 73 -6.71 8.83 -8.93
CA GLU A 73 -7.49 8.96 -10.17
C GLU A 73 -8.83 9.67 -9.96
N ARG A 74 -9.50 9.41 -8.82
CA ARG A 74 -10.85 9.91 -8.54
C ARG A 74 -10.89 11.26 -7.83
N ALA A 75 -9.81 11.63 -7.12
CA ALA A 75 -9.68 12.91 -6.41
C ALA A 75 -8.27 13.52 -6.60
N PRO A 76 -7.84 13.75 -7.86
CA PRO A 76 -6.48 14.23 -8.14
C PRO A 76 -6.19 15.59 -7.52
N GLU A 77 -7.20 16.44 -7.34
CA GLU A 77 -7.10 17.77 -6.74
C GLU A 77 -6.76 17.75 -5.25
N CYS A 78 -7.05 16.64 -4.56
CA CYS A 78 -6.74 16.50 -3.14
C CYS A 78 -5.29 16.10 -2.88
N ILE A 79 -4.56 15.58 -3.88
CA ILE A 79 -3.31 14.86 -3.68
C ILE A 79 -2.14 15.62 -4.28
N SER A 80 -1.21 16.07 -3.43
CA SER A 80 0.02 16.75 -3.85
C SER A 80 1.10 15.79 -4.31
N THR A 81 1.22 14.65 -3.63
CA THR A 81 2.23 13.64 -3.92
C THR A 81 1.69 12.24 -3.64
N LEU A 82 1.91 11.32 -4.58
CA LEU A 82 1.56 9.91 -4.46
C LEU A 82 2.84 9.12 -4.17
N VAL A 83 2.89 8.43 -3.02
CA VAL A 83 4.06 7.66 -2.60
C VAL A 83 3.74 6.18 -2.57
N TYR A 84 4.53 5.39 -3.26
CA TYR A 84 4.48 3.92 -3.29
C TYR A 84 5.60 3.38 -2.41
N LEU A 85 5.24 2.81 -1.28
CA LEU A 85 6.18 2.19 -0.34
C LEU A 85 6.19 0.69 -0.57
N ASP A 86 7.20 0.18 -1.27
CA ASP A 86 7.33 -1.24 -1.66
C ASP A 86 5.98 -1.79 -2.15
N ALA A 87 5.41 -1.17 -3.20
CA ALA A 87 4.01 -1.30 -3.57
C ALA A 87 3.80 -1.58 -5.06
N PHE A 88 2.62 -2.09 -5.39
CA PHE A 88 2.19 -2.28 -6.78
C PHE A 88 1.83 -0.94 -7.43
N ILE A 89 2.20 -0.79 -8.71
CA ILE A 89 1.83 0.36 -9.54
C ILE A 89 1.01 -0.16 -10.73
N PRO A 90 -0.33 -0.18 -10.65
CA PRO A 90 -1.18 -0.69 -11.72
C PRO A 90 -1.21 0.24 -12.93
N ARG A 91 -1.51 -0.36 -14.10
CA ARG A 91 -2.00 0.32 -15.29
C ARG A 91 -3.52 0.20 -15.38
N SER A 92 -4.12 0.98 -16.27
CA SER A 92 -5.56 0.87 -16.53
C SER A 92 -5.93 -0.55 -16.99
N GLY A 93 -6.96 -1.12 -16.41
CA GLY A 93 -7.45 -2.46 -16.70
C GLY A 93 -6.74 -3.59 -15.94
N GLU A 94 -5.68 -3.32 -15.17
CA GLU A 94 -5.01 -4.35 -14.38
C GLU A 94 -5.67 -4.55 -13.02
N ALA A 95 -5.89 -5.80 -12.64
CA ALA A 95 -6.16 -6.24 -11.30
C ALA A 95 -4.85 -6.61 -10.57
N LEU A 96 -4.87 -6.68 -9.24
CA LEU A 96 -3.66 -7.08 -8.50
C LEU A 96 -3.13 -8.45 -8.93
N VAL A 97 -4.01 -9.41 -9.16
CA VAL A 97 -3.63 -10.77 -9.59
C VAL A 97 -2.81 -10.79 -10.87
N ASP A 98 -3.00 -9.82 -11.76
CA ASP A 98 -2.25 -9.69 -13.02
C ASP A 98 -0.81 -9.26 -12.77
N LEU A 99 -0.56 -8.54 -11.67
CA LEU A 99 0.73 -8.00 -11.26
C LEU A 99 1.54 -8.97 -10.39
N LEU A 100 0.92 -10.04 -9.90
CA LEU A 100 1.57 -11.00 -9.02
C LEU A 100 2.43 -12.01 -9.80
N PRO A 101 3.62 -12.37 -9.30
CA PRO A 101 4.36 -13.52 -9.83
C PRO A 101 3.54 -14.81 -9.73
N ALA A 102 3.72 -15.74 -10.66
CA ALA A 102 3.02 -17.04 -10.71
C ALA A 102 3.06 -17.76 -9.36
N ARG A 103 4.25 -17.82 -8.72
CA ARG A 103 4.44 -18.45 -7.40
C ARG A 103 3.56 -17.87 -6.29
N VAL A 104 3.13 -16.61 -6.42
CA VAL A 104 2.23 -15.96 -5.45
C VAL A 104 0.78 -16.25 -5.80
N ARG A 105 0.43 -16.18 -7.09
CA ARG A 105 -0.93 -16.51 -7.59
C ARG A 105 -1.34 -17.94 -7.28
N GLU A 106 -0.41 -18.88 -7.39
CA GLU A 106 -0.64 -20.32 -7.07
C GLU A 106 -1.02 -20.55 -5.61
N ARG A 107 -0.77 -19.61 -4.72
CA ARG A 107 -1.17 -19.67 -3.29
C ARG A 107 -2.57 -19.15 -3.04
N PHE A 108 -3.23 -18.59 -4.05
CA PHE A 108 -4.62 -18.17 -3.90
C PHE A 108 -5.53 -19.38 -3.72
N PRO A 109 -6.50 -19.34 -2.82
CA PRO A 109 -7.39 -20.44 -2.60
C PRO A 109 -8.24 -20.70 -3.85
N THR A 110 -8.45 -21.97 -4.15
CA THR A 110 -9.33 -22.42 -5.27
C THR A 110 -10.81 -22.37 -4.90
N SER A 111 -11.12 -22.18 -3.61
CA SER A 111 -12.47 -22.06 -3.07
C SER A 111 -12.51 -21.03 -1.95
N GLY A 112 -13.71 -20.48 -1.70
CA GLY A 112 -13.87 -19.43 -0.71
C GLY A 112 -13.74 -18.03 -1.33
N TRP A 113 -13.87 -17.00 -0.48
CA TRP A 113 -13.93 -15.60 -0.90
C TRP A 113 -12.85 -14.72 -0.24
N GLN A 114 -11.94 -15.33 0.51
CA GLN A 114 -10.85 -14.63 1.20
C GLN A 114 -9.49 -15.24 0.84
N VAL A 115 -8.49 -14.40 0.76
CA VAL A 115 -7.09 -14.75 0.54
C VAL A 115 -6.34 -14.59 1.86
N PRO A 116 -5.71 -15.64 2.39
CA PRO A 116 -4.90 -15.53 3.59
C PRO A 116 -3.65 -14.67 3.33
N PRO A 117 -3.14 -13.97 4.35
CA PRO A 117 -1.92 -13.19 4.20
C PRO A 117 -0.72 -14.10 3.87
N LEU A 118 0.25 -13.57 3.12
CA LEU A 118 1.52 -14.25 2.90
C LEU A 118 2.27 -14.37 4.23
N PRO A 119 2.96 -15.49 4.52
CA PRO A 119 3.81 -15.61 5.70
C PRO A 119 4.82 -14.45 5.80
N ALA A 120 5.03 -13.93 6.99
CA ALA A 120 5.95 -12.81 7.22
C ALA A 120 7.37 -13.12 6.73
N GLN A 121 7.82 -14.36 6.91
CA GLN A 121 9.13 -14.84 6.43
C GLN A 121 9.26 -14.79 4.90
N ALA A 122 8.17 -15.07 4.17
CA ALA A 122 8.15 -14.95 2.71
C ALA A 122 8.25 -13.50 2.21
N GLN A 123 8.14 -12.55 3.13
CA GLN A 123 8.27 -11.10 2.91
C GLN A 123 9.55 -10.52 3.53
N GLY A 124 10.50 -11.41 3.86
CA GLY A 124 11.86 -11.08 4.31
C GLY A 124 12.01 -10.84 5.81
N MET A 125 10.96 -11.03 6.60
CA MET A 125 11.06 -10.88 8.06
C MET A 125 11.75 -12.08 8.71
N SER A 126 12.62 -11.81 9.68
CA SER A 126 13.33 -12.82 10.47
C SER A 126 13.27 -12.55 11.97
N ASP A 127 12.99 -11.33 12.39
CA ASP A 127 12.83 -11.01 13.82
C ASP A 127 11.52 -11.58 14.36
N ALA A 128 11.62 -12.38 15.43
CA ALA A 128 10.49 -13.09 16.01
C ALA A 128 9.45 -12.13 16.64
N GLN A 129 9.89 -11.02 17.20
CA GLN A 129 8.99 -10.04 17.81
C GLN A 129 8.22 -9.25 16.75
N GLU A 130 8.89 -8.83 15.69
CA GLU A 130 8.25 -8.19 14.53
C GLU A 130 7.24 -9.13 13.84
N ILE A 131 7.60 -10.41 13.66
CA ILE A 131 6.71 -11.43 13.09
C ILE A 131 5.48 -11.60 13.98
N ALA A 132 5.64 -11.81 15.27
CA ALA A 132 4.53 -11.98 16.21
C ALA A 132 3.62 -10.74 16.25
N TRP A 133 4.23 -9.54 16.20
CA TRP A 133 3.48 -8.28 16.15
C TRP A 133 2.65 -8.17 14.87
N LEU A 134 3.22 -8.54 13.72
CA LEU A 134 2.56 -8.48 12.42
C LEU A 134 1.45 -9.52 12.30
N GLU A 135 1.73 -10.79 12.66
CA GLU A 135 0.77 -11.89 12.52
C GLU A 135 -0.50 -11.69 13.37
N GLY A 136 -0.37 -11.06 14.54
CA GLY A 136 -1.51 -10.70 15.37
C GLY A 136 -2.40 -9.56 14.82
N ARG A 137 -2.09 -9.02 13.62
CA ARG A 137 -2.77 -7.84 13.03
C ARG A 137 -3.16 -8.02 11.57
N ARG A 138 -3.05 -9.22 11.04
CA ARG A 138 -3.39 -9.52 9.64
C ARG A 138 -4.52 -10.52 9.57
N ASP A 139 -5.56 -10.14 8.86
CA ASP A 139 -6.72 -10.99 8.57
C ASP A 139 -6.69 -11.44 7.11
N PRO A 140 -7.41 -12.53 6.76
CA PRO A 140 -7.67 -12.86 5.37
C PRO A 140 -8.42 -11.73 4.67
N GLN A 141 -7.96 -11.37 3.47
CA GLN A 141 -8.51 -10.26 2.71
C GLN A 141 -9.53 -10.75 1.67
N PRO A 142 -10.66 -10.02 1.44
CA PRO A 142 -11.64 -10.40 0.43
C PRO A 142 -11.03 -10.55 -0.98
N MET A 143 -11.33 -11.66 -1.66
CA MET A 143 -10.77 -12.05 -2.96
C MET A 143 -10.98 -10.98 -4.03
N LYS A 144 -12.15 -10.34 -4.04
CA LYS A 144 -12.47 -9.29 -5.04
C LYS A 144 -11.57 -8.07 -4.96
N THR A 145 -10.90 -7.83 -3.84
CA THR A 145 -9.91 -6.75 -3.74
C THR A 145 -8.65 -7.02 -4.58
N PHE A 146 -8.39 -8.30 -4.89
CA PHE A 146 -7.27 -8.73 -5.74
C PHE A 146 -7.65 -8.94 -7.19
N THR A 147 -8.94 -9.22 -7.48
CA THR A 147 -9.39 -9.61 -8.81
C THR A 147 -10.17 -8.52 -9.56
N GLU A 148 -10.57 -7.45 -8.89
CA GLU A 148 -11.20 -6.32 -9.56
C GLU A 148 -10.17 -5.48 -10.30
N PRO A 149 -10.32 -5.28 -11.63
CA PRO A 149 -9.43 -4.43 -12.40
C PRO A 149 -9.65 -2.95 -12.06
N LEU A 150 -8.57 -2.17 -12.08
CA LEU A 150 -8.61 -0.73 -11.84
C LEU A 150 -8.72 0.03 -13.15
N ALA A 151 -9.80 0.77 -13.37
CA ALA A 151 -9.93 1.68 -14.50
C ALA A 151 -9.25 3.03 -14.17
N LEU A 152 -8.38 3.49 -15.08
CA LEU A 152 -7.65 4.75 -14.99
C LEU A 152 -7.80 5.52 -16.30
N ASP A 153 -8.19 6.77 -16.22
CA ASP A 153 -8.29 7.70 -17.37
C ASP A 153 -7.09 8.65 -17.45
N GLY A 154 -6.12 8.50 -16.52
CA GLY A 154 -4.91 9.31 -16.49
C GLY A 154 -5.12 10.72 -15.88
N ARG A 155 -6.10 10.88 -15.01
CA ARG A 155 -6.45 12.16 -14.40
C ARG A 155 -5.39 12.68 -13.41
N TYR A 156 -4.71 11.78 -12.70
CA TYR A 156 -3.64 12.18 -11.79
C TYR A 156 -2.32 12.39 -12.52
N ASN A 157 -1.86 13.62 -12.57
CA ASN A 157 -0.59 14.06 -13.14
C ASN A 157 0.37 14.70 -12.12
N GLY A 158 0.08 14.56 -10.82
CA GLY A 158 0.90 15.08 -9.73
C GLY A 158 2.22 14.32 -9.52
N ARG A 159 2.94 14.77 -8.50
CA ARG A 159 4.25 14.18 -8.13
C ARG A 159 4.11 12.73 -7.69
N ARG A 160 5.08 11.89 -8.08
CA ARG A 160 5.15 10.48 -7.71
C ARG A 160 6.49 10.14 -7.09
N ALA A 161 6.45 9.27 -6.08
CA ALA A 161 7.64 8.72 -5.46
C ALA A 161 7.51 7.20 -5.25
N TYR A 162 8.63 6.51 -5.34
CA TYR A 162 8.74 5.10 -5.03
C TYR A 162 9.83 4.89 -3.98
N ILE A 163 9.51 4.16 -2.92
CA ILE A 163 10.45 3.73 -1.88
C ILE A 163 10.52 2.21 -1.94
N PHE A 164 11.66 1.67 -2.36
CA PHE A 164 11.88 0.24 -2.55
C PHE A 164 12.60 -0.37 -1.35
N CYS A 165 12.17 -1.54 -0.90
CA CYS A 165 12.83 -2.32 0.15
C CYS A 165 13.81 -3.32 -0.46
N THR A 166 15.11 -3.13 -0.21
CA THR A 166 16.19 -3.91 -0.84
C THR A 166 16.68 -5.07 0.01
N GLY A 167 16.23 -5.21 1.26
CA GLY A 167 16.74 -6.18 2.22
C GLY A 167 16.19 -7.60 2.10
N TYR A 168 15.42 -7.92 1.03
CA TYR A 168 14.88 -9.26 0.84
C TYR A 168 14.73 -9.66 -0.63
N SER A 169 14.80 -10.97 -0.89
CA SER A 169 14.67 -11.53 -2.23
C SER A 169 14.15 -12.98 -2.11
N PRO A 170 13.33 -13.46 -3.06
CA PRO A 170 12.74 -12.72 -4.18
C PRO A 170 11.60 -11.78 -3.76
N THR A 171 11.52 -10.60 -4.37
CA THR A 171 10.44 -9.65 -4.14
C THR A 171 9.52 -9.53 -5.36
N SER A 172 8.22 -9.26 -5.13
CA SER A 172 7.26 -8.95 -6.18
C SER A 172 7.37 -7.51 -6.69
N PHE A 173 8.14 -6.65 -6.02
CA PHE A 173 8.13 -5.22 -6.25
C PHE A 173 9.29 -4.70 -7.10
N ALA A 174 10.32 -5.52 -7.38
CA ALA A 174 11.46 -5.14 -8.19
C ALA A 174 11.09 -4.57 -9.59
N PRO A 175 10.10 -5.11 -10.34
CA PRO A 175 9.71 -4.54 -11.63
C PRO A 175 9.14 -3.12 -11.52
N PHE A 176 8.39 -2.82 -10.45
CA PHE A 176 7.82 -1.48 -10.20
C PHE A 176 8.90 -0.50 -9.76
N ALA A 177 9.81 -0.94 -8.88
CA ALA A 177 10.98 -0.19 -8.46
C ALA A 177 11.84 0.20 -9.66
N GLN A 178 12.15 -0.75 -10.54
CA GLN A 178 12.93 -0.49 -11.75
C GLN A 178 12.23 0.49 -12.69
N ARG A 179 10.90 0.36 -12.88
CA ARG A 179 10.11 1.32 -13.67
C ARG A 179 10.21 2.73 -13.12
N ALA A 180 10.03 2.90 -11.79
CA ALA A 180 10.10 4.19 -11.14
C ALA A 180 11.54 4.76 -11.16
N ARG A 181 12.57 3.93 -10.99
CA ARG A 181 13.98 4.34 -11.03
C ARG A 181 14.41 4.88 -12.41
N ASN A 182 13.86 4.29 -13.47
CA ASN A 182 14.22 4.64 -14.85
C ASN A 182 13.40 5.81 -15.41
N ASP A 183 12.38 6.28 -14.71
CA ASP A 183 11.53 7.39 -15.13
C ASP A 183 11.90 8.66 -14.34
N PRO A 184 12.47 9.71 -14.99
CA PRO A 184 12.90 10.94 -14.32
C PRO A 184 11.74 11.74 -13.71
N ALA A 185 10.48 11.45 -14.05
CA ALA A 185 9.31 12.05 -13.44
C ALA A 185 9.03 11.52 -12.03
N TRP A 186 9.69 10.42 -11.63
CA TRP A 186 9.55 9.84 -10.32
C TRP A 186 10.70 10.23 -9.39
N ARG A 187 10.39 10.34 -8.11
CA ARG A 187 11.41 10.33 -7.04
C ARG A 187 11.59 8.90 -6.57
N TYR A 188 12.83 8.41 -6.58
CA TYR A 188 13.16 7.04 -6.20
C TYR A 188 14.07 6.99 -4.98
N HIS A 189 13.75 6.12 -4.02
CA HIS A 189 14.52 5.87 -2.82
C HIS A 189 14.58 4.37 -2.52
N GLU A 190 15.59 3.98 -1.73
CA GLU A 190 15.78 2.62 -1.25
C GLU A 190 15.87 2.60 0.28
N LEU A 191 15.35 1.52 0.89
CA LEU A 191 15.52 1.20 2.29
C LEU A 191 16.07 -0.23 2.42
N PRO A 192 17.20 -0.44 3.14
CA PRO A 192 17.84 -1.74 3.26
C PRO A 192 17.15 -2.63 4.30
N THR A 193 15.90 -2.97 4.05
CA THR A 193 15.06 -3.75 4.95
C THR A 193 14.09 -4.65 4.17
N HIS A 194 13.34 -5.48 4.92
CA HIS A 194 12.26 -6.33 4.42
C HIS A 194 11.01 -5.50 4.02
N HIS A 195 9.97 -6.19 3.54
CA HIS A 195 8.74 -5.59 3.00
C HIS A 195 8.00 -4.61 3.93
N TYR A 196 8.28 -4.58 5.23
CA TYR A 196 7.60 -3.73 6.20
C TYR A 196 8.54 -2.68 6.83
N PRO A 197 9.01 -1.67 6.07
CA PRO A 197 9.92 -0.64 6.57
C PRO A 197 9.29 0.20 7.68
N GLN A 198 7.97 0.31 7.71
CA GLN A 198 7.22 0.99 8.77
C GLN A 198 7.30 0.26 10.12
N ILE A 199 7.77 -0.99 10.16
CA ILE A 199 8.01 -1.76 11.38
C ILE A 199 9.50 -1.71 11.73
N SER A 200 10.36 -2.14 10.81
CA SER A 200 11.81 -2.30 11.05
C SER A 200 12.61 -0.99 11.02
N LEU A 201 12.21 -0.02 10.18
CA LEU A 201 12.90 1.26 9.98
C LEU A 201 11.91 2.45 10.06
N PRO A 202 11.15 2.61 11.16
CA PRO A 202 10.09 3.62 11.23
C PRO A 202 10.62 5.06 11.16
N ARG A 203 11.80 5.33 11.71
CA ARG A 203 12.41 6.68 11.68
C ARG A 203 12.87 7.05 10.26
N GLU A 204 13.53 6.14 9.58
CA GLU A 204 14.01 6.30 8.19
C GLU A 204 12.80 6.42 7.24
N THR A 205 11.77 5.62 7.45
CA THR A 205 10.52 5.71 6.70
C THR A 205 9.86 7.08 6.90
N ALA A 206 9.72 7.54 8.14
CA ALA A 206 9.19 8.87 8.43
C ALA A 206 10.04 9.97 7.79
N SER A 207 11.38 9.89 7.90
CA SER A 207 12.32 10.85 7.30
C SER A 207 12.18 10.96 5.78
N LEU A 208 11.93 9.85 5.09
CA LEU A 208 11.66 9.88 3.65
C LEU A 208 10.32 10.53 3.33
N LEU A 209 9.27 10.24 4.12
CA LEU A 209 7.94 10.82 3.92
C LEU A 209 7.92 12.33 4.16
N PHE A 210 8.71 12.85 5.12
CA PHE A 210 8.87 14.30 5.34
C PHE A 210 9.32 15.08 4.10
N LYS A 211 10.07 14.46 3.19
CA LYS A 211 10.54 15.13 1.96
C LYS A 211 9.41 15.52 1.01
N TYR A 212 8.21 15.01 1.23
CA TYR A 212 7.05 15.20 0.36
C TYR A 212 5.92 16.01 1.01
N ALA A 213 5.99 16.20 2.34
CA ALA A 213 5.00 16.93 3.12
C ALA A 213 5.14 18.46 3.02
#